data_9b2d52141b5a31605cfdd43529fc4a3f
#
_entry.id   9b2d52141b5a31605cfdd43529fc4a3f
#
_cell.length_a   1.000
_cell.length_b   1.000
_cell.length_c   1.000
_cell.angle_alpha   90.00
_cell.angle_beta   90.00
_cell.angle_gamma   90.00
#
_symmetry.space_group_name_H-M   'P 1'
#
loop_
_entity.id
_entity.type
_entity.pdbx_description
1 polymer ?
#
loop_
_entity_poly.entity_id
_entity_poly.type
_entity_poly.pdbx_seq_one_letter_code
_entity_poly.pdbx_strand_id
1 'polypeptide(L)'
;MKNIHTNFMAEYILKLTGEYASANRIHDVLNLSLSFTYTLANNNKVRNRVKNGRTEYNMEDFIRNLELSYNNNVIDNPLTKEDFEINNFNNWEARNDIEKYLEKLWLDELGQFTSIKDLVKMFKVSKTIWYEALEEGKIMYFTISTRKIVVTRSLLPFLREAMSDQYWTILINNVKKNSLYNLKFP
;
A
#
# COMPACT_ATOMS: atom_id res chain seq x y z
N MET A 1 -17.71 -18.66 5.90
CA MET A 1 -16.55 -18.30 5.07
C MET A 1 -16.79 -16.88 4.60
N LYS A 2 -16.03 -15.87 5.06
CA LYS A 2 -16.10 -14.54 4.46
C LYS A 2 -15.57 -14.65 3.04
N ASN A 3 -16.36 -14.21 2.08
CA ASN A 3 -15.98 -14.25 0.68
C ASN A 3 -14.85 -13.24 0.49
N ILE A 4 -13.65 -13.68 0.09
CA ILE A 4 -12.49 -12.82 -0.19
C ILE A 4 -12.85 -11.68 -1.14
N HIS A 5 -13.77 -11.95 -2.09
CA HIS A 5 -14.22 -10.97 -3.07
C HIS A 5 -15.05 -9.81 -2.49
N THR A 6 -15.44 -9.86 -1.22
CA THR A 6 -16.11 -8.72 -0.54
C THR A 6 -15.12 -7.79 0.15
N ASN A 7 -13.82 -8.14 0.19
CA ASN A 7 -12.78 -7.31 0.74
C ASN A 7 -12.08 -6.57 -0.41
N PHE A 8 -12.31 -5.27 -0.51
CA PHE A 8 -11.69 -4.44 -1.54
C PHE A 8 -10.15 -4.58 -1.57
N MET A 9 -9.51 -4.71 -0.41
CA MET A 9 -8.06 -4.84 -0.36
C MET A 9 -7.59 -6.15 -1.02
N ALA A 10 -8.34 -7.24 -0.86
CA ALA A 10 -8.05 -8.50 -1.54
C ALA A 10 -8.16 -8.33 -3.07
N GLU A 11 -9.22 -7.69 -3.55
CA GLU A 11 -9.40 -7.40 -4.98
C GLU A 11 -8.29 -6.50 -5.52
N TYR A 12 -7.90 -5.48 -4.76
CA TYR A 12 -6.82 -4.57 -5.14
C TYR A 12 -5.47 -5.30 -5.23
N ILE A 13 -5.15 -6.15 -4.26
CA ILE A 13 -3.93 -6.97 -4.28
C ILE A 13 -3.95 -7.94 -5.46
N LEU A 14 -5.08 -8.63 -5.71
CA LEU A 14 -5.24 -9.53 -6.86
C LEU A 14 -5.03 -8.80 -8.19
N LYS A 15 -5.55 -7.57 -8.31
CA LYS A 15 -5.34 -6.74 -9.50
C LYS A 15 -3.86 -6.42 -9.72
N LEU A 16 -3.09 -6.21 -8.66
CA LEU A 16 -1.67 -5.87 -8.73
C LEU A 16 -0.78 -7.10 -8.97
N THR A 17 -1.12 -8.24 -8.39
CA THR A 17 -0.28 -9.46 -8.40
C THR A 17 -0.67 -10.43 -9.51
N GLY A 18 -1.95 -10.45 -9.91
CA GLY A 18 -2.57 -11.49 -10.70
C GLY A 18 -2.97 -12.70 -9.84
N GLU A 19 -3.54 -13.73 -10.49
CA GLU A 19 -4.00 -14.97 -9.82
C GLU A 19 -2.84 -15.75 -9.19
N TYR A 20 -1.67 -15.75 -9.82
CA TYR A 20 -0.46 -16.40 -9.35
C TYR A 20 0.71 -15.42 -9.36
N ALA A 21 1.50 -15.41 -8.29
CA ALA A 21 2.67 -14.56 -8.17
C ALA A 21 3.86 -15.28 -7.54
N SER A 22 5.07 -14.97 -7.99
CA SER A 22 6.31 -15.41 -7.35
C SER A 22 6.51 -14.72 -6.00
N ALA A 23 7.31 -15.32 -5.11
CA ALA A 23 7.65 -14.71 -3.82
C ALA A 23 8.27 -13.31 -3.99
N ASN A 24 9.09 -13.09 -5.01
CA ASN A 24 9.64 -11.76 -5.30
C ASN A 24 8.55 -10.77 -5.67
N ARG A 25 7.60 -11.18 -6.55
CA ARG A 25 6.48 -10.29 -6.91
C ARG A 25 5.62 -9.94 -5.70
N ILE A 26 5.36 -10.90 -4.82
CA ILE A 26 4.62 -10.68 -3.57
C ILE A 26 5.40 -9.71 -2.66
N HIS A 27 6.71 -9.91 -2.52
CA HIS A 27 7.60 -9.01 -1.79
C HIS A 27 7.51 -7.58 -2.34
N ASP A 28 7.70 -7.41 -3.65
CA ASP A 28 7.73 -6.11 -4.32
C ASP A 28 6.40 -5.36 -4.21
N VAL A 29 5.28 -6.09 -4.34
CA VAL A 29 3.95 -5.48 -4.29
C VAL A 29 3.51 -5.19 -2.87
N LEU A 30 3.65 -6.16 -1.93
CA LEU A 30 3.11 -6.06 -0.57
C LEU A 30 4.10 -5.51 0.46
N ASN A 31 5.33 -5.23 0.05
CA ASN A 31 6.41 -4.81 0.97
C ASN A 31 6.64 -5.80 2.13
N LEU A 32 6.44 -7.10 1.86
CA LEU A 32 6.67 -8.19 2.81
C LEU A 32 8.08 -8.74 2.63
N SER A 33 8.75 -9.14 3.71
CA SER A 33 10.04 -9.82 3.56
C SER A 33 9.88 -11.16 2.83
N LEU A 34 10.86 -11.55 2.02
CA LEU A 34 10.86 -12.85 1.33
C LEU A 34 10.73 -14.02 2.32
N SER A 35 11.44 -13.94 3.45
CA SER A 35 11.35 -14.95 4.51
C SER A 35 9.92 -15.11 5.03
N PHE A 36 9.24 -14.02 5.31
CA PHE A 36 7.85 -14.05 5.76
C PHE A 36 6.94 -14.62 4.66
N THR A 37 7.14 -14.21 3.40
CA THR A 37 6.37 -14.71 2.26
C THR A 37 6.48 -16.23 2.12
N TYR A 38 7.71 -16.79 2.18
CA TYR A 38 7.93 -18.23 2.14
C TYR A 38 7.33 -18.95 3.35
N THR A 39 7.50 -18.40 4.55
CA THR A 39 6.93 -18.98 5.76
C THR A 39 5.42 -19.06 5.69
N LEU A 40 4.76 -17.99 5.27
CA LEU A 40 3.31 -17.94 5.13
C LEU A 40 2.81 -18.94 4.09
N ALA A 41 3.45 -18.98 2.92
CA ALA A 41 3.06 -19.87 1.84
C ALA A 41 3.23 -21.35 2.20
N ASN A 42 4.33 -21.70 2.87
CA ASN A 42 4.64 -23.08 3.23
C ASN A 42 3.81 -23.58 4.41
N ASN A 43 3.67 -22.78 5.46
CA ASN A 43 2.93 -23.18 6.67
C ASN A 43 1.44 -23.36 6.42
N ASN A 44 0.87 -22.59 5.52
CA ASN A 44 -0.56 -22.59 5.25
C ASN A 44 -0.96 -23.36 3.98
N LYS A 45 -0.04 -24.12 3.42
CA LYS A 45 -0.28 -24.97 2.22
C LYS A 45 -0.93 -24.18 1.07
N VAL A 46 -0.42 -22.98 0.81
CA VAL A 46 -0.85 -22.18 -0.33
C VAL A 46 -0.63 -22.97 -1.62
N ARG A 47 -1.66 -23.10 -2.44
CA ARG A 47 -1.51 -23.72 -3.75
C ARG A 47 -0.42 -23.05 -4.54
N ASN A 48 0.38 -23.82 -5.24
CA ASN A 48 1.44 -23.31 -6.06
C ASN A 48 1.56 -24.03 -7.39
N ARG A 49 2.27 -23.42 -8.33
CA ARG A 49 2.64 -24.02 -9.60
C ARG A 49 4.08 -23.64 -9.94
N VAL A 50 4.69 -24.41 -10.82
CA VAL A 50 5.99 -24.07 -11.39
C VAL A 50 5.79 -23.52 -12.81
N LYS A 51 6.27 -22.31 -13.06
CA LYS A 51 6.24 -21.67 -14.37
C LYS A 51 7.64 -21.14 -14.69
N ASN A 52 8.20 -21.55 -15.83
CA ASN A 52 9.53 -21.13 -16.24
C ASN A 52 10.62 -21.37 -15.16
N GLY A 53 10.55 -22.51 -14.46
CA GLY A 53 11.50 -22.85 -13.38
C GLY A 53 11.32 -22.07 -12.08
N ARG A 54 10.28 -21.26 -11.94
CA ARG A 54 9.98 -20.46 -10.74
C ARG A 54 8.67 -20.92 -10.10
N THR A 55 8.68 -21.03 -8.77
CA THR A 55 7.45 -21.29 -8.01
C THR A 55 6.60 -20.02 -7.94
N GLU A 56 5.34 -20.14 -8.33
CA GLU A 56 4.32 -19.11 -8.19
C GLU A 56 3.23 -19.61 -7.23
N TYR A 57 2.77 -18.76 -6.34
CA TYR A 57 1.75 -19.04 -5.33
C TYR A 57 0.40 -18.48 -5.77
N ASN A 58 -0.68 -19.23 -5.48
CA ASN A 58 -2.03 -18.75 -5.70
C ASN A 58 -2.33 -17.60 -4.74
N MET A 59 -2.69 -16.45 -5.30
CA MET A 59 -2.83 -15.22 -4.52
C MET A 59 -4.11 -15.17 -3.70
N GLU A 60 -5.18 -15.83 -4.11
CA GLU A 60 -6.39 -15.94 -3.28
C GLU A 60 -6.12 -16.71 -1.99
N ASP A 61 -5.42 -17.85 -2.10
CA ASP A 61 -5.01 -18.62 -0.92
C ASP A 61 -4.04 -17.83 -0.04
N PHE A 62 -3.09 -17.13 -0.66
CA PHE A 62 -2.10 -16.33 0.05
C PHE A 62 -2.78 -15.20 0.86
N ILE A 63 -3.68 -14.44 0.23
CA ILE A 63 -4.43 -13.34 0.86
C ILE A 63 -5.33 -13.88 1.98
N ARG A 64 -6.02 -15.01 1.74
CA ARG A 64 -6.84 -15.66 2.77
C ARG A 64 -6.03 -16.03 4.01
N ASN A 65 -4.81 -16.49 3.81
CA ASN A 65 -3.91 -16.81 4.91
C ASN A 65 -3.34 -15.58 5.60
N LEU A 66 -3.13 -14.49 4.88
CA LEU A 66 -2.85 -13.20 5.48
C LEU A 66 -3.99 -12.78 6.41
N GLU A 67 -5.22 -12.80 5.96
CA GLU A 67 -6.41 -12.45 6.75
C GLU A 67 -6.57 -13.36 7.98
N LEU A 68 -6.41 -14.66 7.81
CA LEU A 68 -6.50 -15.63 8.90
C LEU A 68 -5.40 -15.44 9.94
N SER A 69 -4.20 -15.11 9.53
CA SER A 69 -3.06 -14.88 10.45
C SER A 69 -3.26 -13.65 11.32
N TYR A 70 -4.16 -12.73 10.96
CA TYR A 70 -4.36 -11.44 11.62
C TYR A 70 -5.75 -11.26 12.25
N ASN A 71 -6.65 -12.22 12.10
CA ASN A 71 -8.00 -12.18 12.67
C ASN A 71 -8.05 -12.14 14.21
N ASN A 72 -6.95 -12.37 14.91
CA ASN A 72 -6.88 -12.28 16.36
C ASN A 72 -6.53 -10.87 16.89
N ASN A 73 -6.09 -9.98 16.04
CA ASN A 73 -5.91 -8.59 16.38
C ASN A 73 -6.96 -7.82 15.61
N VAL A 74 -7.84 -7.16 16.32
CA VAL A 74 -8.86 -6.27 15.81
C VAL A 74 -8.29 -5.57 14.59
N ILE A 75 -8.76 -5.99 13.42
CA ILE A 75 -8.55 -5.23 12.22
C ILE A 75 -9.46 -4.03 12.41
N ASP A 76 -8.89 -2.96 12.91
CA ASP A 76 -9.61 -1.74 13.20
C ASP A 76 -10.23 -1.13 11.94
N ASN A 77 -9.94 -1.72 10.78
CA ASN A 77 -10.56 -1.29 9.53
C ASN A 77 -10.60 -2.45 8.51
N PRO A 78 -11.64 -3.28 8.52
CA PRO A 78 -11.92 -4.12 7.38
C PRO A 78 -12.29 -3.18 6.23
N LEU A 79 -11.35 -2.88 5.36
CA LEU A 79 -11.61 -2.15 4.14
C LEU A 79 -12.64 -2.92 3.33
N THR A 80 -13.89 -2.59 3.54
CA THR A 80 -14.99 -3.09 2.71
C THR A 80 -14.98 -2.31 1.39
N LYS A 81 -15.58 -2.87 0.37
CA LYS A 81 -15.78 -2.15 -0.90
C LYS A 81 -16.53 -0.83 -0.67
N GLU A 82 -17.50 -0.83 0.28
CA GLU A 82 -18.27 0.34 0.67
C GLU A 82 -17.43 1.39 1.36
N ASP A 83 -16.57 1.02 2.30
CA ASP A 83 -15.65 1.96 2.96
C ASP A 83 -14.72 2.62 1.93
N PHE A 84 -14.35 1.87 0.90
CA PHE A 84 -13.50 2.32 -0.16
C PHE A 84 -14.22 3.24 -1.15
N GLU A 85 -15.45 2.94 -1.50
CA GLU A 85 -16.31 3.79 -2.34
C GLU A 85 -16.68 5.07 -1.61
N ILE A 86 -16.95 5.02 -0.31
CA ILE A 86 -17.24 6.17 0.55
C ILE A 86 -16.02 7.09 0.65
N ASN A 87 -14.81 6.53 0.80
CA ASN A 87 -13.56 7.30 0.83
C ASN A 87 -13.06 7.69 -0.57
N ASN A 88 -13.88 7.51 -1.61
CA ASN A 88 -13.65 7.96 -2.98
C ASN A 88 -12.37 7.38 -3.63
N PHE A 89 -12.40 6.11 -3.99
CA PHE A 89 -11.35 5.53 -4.84
C PHE A 89 -11.06 6.37 -6.10
N ASN A 90 -12.06 7.01 -6.66
CA ASN A 90 -11.92 7.95 -7.76
C ASN A 90 -11.06 9.18 -7.39
N ASN A 91 -10.89 9.48 -6.10
CA ASN A 91 -9.99 10.53 -5.64
C ASN A 91 -8.51 10.11 -5.59
N TRP A 92 -8.20 8.83 -5.78
CA TRP A 92 -6.83 8.34 -5.85
C TRP A 92 -6.21 8.51 -7.24
N GLU A 93 -7.01 8.92 -8.20
CA GLU A 93 -6.49 9.25 -9.52
C GLU A 93 -5.91 10.67 -9.52
N ALA A 94 -4.75 10.81 -10.14
CA ALA A 94 -4.11 12.09 -10.31
C ALA A 94 -4.95 12.98 -11.25
N ARG A 95 -5.29 14.18 -10.79
CA ARG A 95 -6.19 15.12 -11.49
C ARG A 95 -5.47 16.07 -12.45
N ASN A 96 -4.17 16.25 -12.25
CA ASN A 96 -3.34 17.14 -13.05
C ASN A 96 -1.92 16.58 -13.19
N ASP A 97 -1.10 17.25 -13.97
CA ASP A 97 0.24 16.74 -14.29
C ASP A 97 1.19 16.75 -13.09
N ILE A 98 1.00 17.67 -12.13
CA ILE A 98 1.77 17.69 -10.88
C ILE A 98 1.43 16.46 -10.04
N GLU A 99 0.14 16.16 -9.88
CA GLU A 99 -0.29 14.97 -9.15
C GLU A 99 0.15 13.67 -9.82
N LYS A 100 0.08 13.59 -11.16
CA LYS A 100 0.61 12.43 -11.92
C LYS A 100 2.10 12.23 -11.69
N TYR A 101 2.83 13.32 -11.68
CA TYR A 101 4.26 13.30 -11.40
C TYR A 101 4.55 12.82 -9.98
N LEU A 102 3.83 13.36 -8.98
CA LEU A 102 3.98 12.95 -7.59
C LEU A 102 3.55 11.49 -7.36
N GLU A 103 2.44 11.07 -7.95
CA GLU A 103 1.99 9.68 -7.91
C GLU A 103 3.08 8.74 -8.44
N LYS A 104 3.63 9.06 -9.62
CA LYS A 104 4.71 8.27 -10.19
C LYS A 104 5.93 8.22 -9.28
N LEU A 105 6.39 9.38 -8.79
CA LEU A 105 7.52 9.48 -7.89
C LEU A 105 7.32 8.63 -6.62
N TRP A 106 6.13 8.70 -6.00
CA TRP A 106 5.85 7.93 -4.80
C TRP A 106 5.75 6.44 -5.07
N LEU A 107 5.17 6.03 -6.20
CA LEU A 107 5.13 4.62 -6.59
C LEU A 107 6.52 4.07 -6.91
N ASP A 108 7.38 4.87 -7.52
CA ASP A 108 8.76 4.48 -7.81
C ASP A 108 9.61 4.34 -6.53
N GLU A 109 9.43 5.23 -5.55
CA GLU A 109 10.24 5.27 -4.32
C GLU A 109 9.68 4.44 -3.16
N LEU A 110 8.36 4.37 -3.03
CA LEU A 110 7.67 3.72 -1.91
C LEU A 110 7.01 2.40 -2.28
N GLY A 111 6.83 2.13 -3.59
CA GLY A 111 6.05 1.02 -4.08
C GLY A 111 4.53 1.23 -3.93
N GLN A 112 3.74 0.20 -4.23
CA GLN A 112 2.27 0.23 -4.12
C GLN A 112 1.80 0.30 -2.66
N PHE A 113 2.58 -0.29 -1.77
CA PHE A 113 2.33 -0.35 -0.33
C PHE A 113 3.60 0.05 0.42
N THR A 114 3.45 0.90 1.42
CA THR A 114 4.59 1.46 2.15
C THR A 114 4.39 1.41 3.66
N SER A 115 5.48 1.55 4.41
CA SER A 115 5.45 1.63 5.87
C SER A 115 5.42 3.08 6.35
N ILE A 116 4.91 3.32 7.56
CA ILE A 116 5.00 4.64 8.20
C ILE A 116 6.46 5.11 8.32
N LYS A 117 7.39 4.19 8.53
CA LYS A 117 8.82 4.50 8.61
C LYS A 117 9.34 5.12 7.30
N ASP A 118 8.92 4.55 6.16
CA ASP A 118 9.34 5.03 4.85
C ASP A 118 8.67 6.37 4.50
N LEU A 119 7.41 6.56 4.90
CA LEU A 119 6.74 7.86 4.81
C LEU A 119 7.49 8.94 5.60
N VAL A 120 7.84 8.67 6.85
CA VAL A 120 8.64 9.59 7.69
C VAL A 120 9.98 9.90 7.02
N LYS A 121 10.65 8.88 6.49
CA LYS A 121 11.94 9.05 5.80
C LYS A 121 11.82 9.92 4.55
N MET A 122 10.79 9.67 3.73
CA MET A 122 10.60 10.38 2.46
C MET A 122 10.13 11.82 2.67
N PHE A 123 9.08 12.01 3.46
CA PHE A 123 8.44 13.31 3.61
C PHE A 123 9.01 14.17 4.73
N LYS A 124 9.83 13.62 5.63
CA LYS A 124 10.38 14.31 6.81
C LYS A 124 9.31 14.90 7.74
N VAL A 125 8.14 14.31 7.71
CA VAL A 125 7.02 14.64 8.59
C VAL A 125 7.02 13.67 9.77
N SER A 126 6.60 14.15 10.95
CA SER A 126 6.63 13.35 12.17
C SER A 126 5.76 12.10 12.06
N LYS A 127 6.14 11.04 12.77
CA LYS A 127 5.40 9.79 12.83
C LYS A 127 3.97 10.00 13.36
N THR A 128 3.78 10.93 14.28
CA THR A 128 2.50 11.26 14.91
C THR A 128 1.48 11.72 13.86
N ILE A 129 1.85 12.63 12.97
CA ILE A 129 0.96 13.13 11.91
C ILE A 129 0.47 12.00 11.01
N TRP A 130 1.35 11.04 10.68
CA TRP A 130 0.95 9.89 9.87
C TRP A 130 -0.04 8.99 10.61
N TYR A 131 0.16 8.74 11.92
CA TYR A 131 -0.79 7.95 12.70
C TYR A 131 -2.13 8.66 12.87
N GLU A 132 -2.14 9.96 13.11
CA GLU A 132 -3.35 10.78 13.15
C GLU A 132 -4.12 10.70 11.83
N ALA A 133 -3.43 10.83 10.69
CA ALA A 133 -4.06 10.68 9.38
C ALA A 133 -4.65 9.28 9.12
N LEU A 134 -4.04 8.23 9.67
CA LEU A 134 -4.60 6.86 9.61
C LEU A 134 -5.84 6.72 10.50
N GLU A 135 -5.80 7.25 11.71
CA GLU A 135 -6.91 7.18 12.68
C GLU A 135 -8.12 8.01 12.23
N GLU A 136 -7.87 9.12 11.57
CA GLU A 136 -8.90 9.98 10.96
C GLU A 136 -9.44 9.41 9.63
N GLY A 137 -8.93 8.29 9.14
CA GLY A 137 -9.34 7.68 7.88
C GLY A 137 -8.95 8.45 6.62
N LYS A 138 -8.03 9.42 6.72
CA LYS A 138 -7.55 10.22 5.59
C LYS A 138 -6.62 9.46 4.66
N ILE A 139 -5.94 8.44 5.18
CA ILE A 139 -5.02 7.59 4.45
C ILE A 139 -5.44 6.13 4.65
N MET A 140 -5.46 5.39 3.56
CA MET A 140 -5.83 3.97 3.56
C MET A 140 -4.67 3.10 4.00
N TYR A 141 -4.93 2.16 4.89
CA TYR A 141 -3.95 1.19 5.35
C TYR A 141 -4.59 -0.15 5.67
N PHE A 142 -3.77 -1.17 5.78
CA PHE A 142 -4.12 -2.45 6.38
C PHE A 142 -3.04 -2.86 7.38
N THR A 143 -3.37 -3.78 8.28
CA THR A 143 -2.45 -4.22 9.31
C THR A 143 -1.97 -5.64 9.01
N ILE A 144 -0.66 -5.84 9.02
CA ILE A 144 -0.03 -7.16 8.97
C ILE A 144 0.70 -7.38 10.28
N SER A 145 0.20 -8.29 11.12
CA SER A 145 0.66 -8.42 12.51
C SER A 145 0.47 -7.10 13.26
N THR A 146 1.55 -6.46 13.66
CA THR A 146 1.54 -5.15 14.34
C THR A 146 1.91 -3.99 13.42
N ARG A 147 2.16 -4.27 12.13
CA ARG A 147 2.63 -3.25 11.18
C ARG A 147 1.47 -2.68 10.39
N LYS A 148 1.33 -1.36 10.41
CA LYS A 148 0.43 -0.64 9.52
C LYS A 148 1.12 -0.46 8.16
N ILE A 149 0.50 -0.98 7.12
CA ILE A 149 0.95 -0.90 5.73
C ILE A 149 0.02 0.05 4.99
N VAL A 150 0.57 1.12 4.48
CA VAL A 150 -0.18 2.20 3.83
C VAL A 150 -0.29 1.95 2.33
N VAL A 151 -1.45 2.21 1.77
CA VAL A 151 -1.65 2.21 0.32
C VAL A 151 -1.12 3.52 -0.25
N THR A 152 -0.03 3.47 -1.01
CA THR A 152 0.68 4.67 -1.46
C THR A 152 -0.20 5.65 -2.23
N ARG A 153 -1.11 5.16 -3.08
CA ARG A 153 -2.03 6.03 -3.83
C ARG A 153 -3.00 6.81 -2.95
N SER A 154 -3.32 6.30 -1.75
CA SER A 154 -4.22 6.99 -0.82
C SER A 154 -3.61 8.26 -0.23
N LEU A 155 -2.34 8.52 -0.49
CA LEU A 155 -1.68 9.78 -0.11
C LEU A 155 -2.18 10.97 -0.94
N LEU A 156 -2.64 10.77 -2.18
CA LEU A 156 -3.09 11.86 -3.04
C LEU A 156 -4.29 12.66 -2.44
N PRO A 157 -5.39 12.02 -2.02
CA PRO A 157 -6.49 12.72 -1.36
C PRO A 157 -6.06 13.45 -0.10
N PHE A 158 -5.28 12.78 0.75
CA PHE A 158 -4.75 13.37 1.99
C PHE A 158 -3.97 14.65 1.72
N LEU A 159 -3.11 14.63 0.71
CA LEU A 159 -2.33 15.80 0.35
C LEU A 159 -3.18 16.93 -0.23
N ARG A 160 -4.23 16.61 -0.99
CA ARG A 160 -5.17 17.61 -1.49
C ARG A 160 -5.89 18.33 -0.35
N GLU A 161 -6.27 17.61 0.71
CA GLU A 161 -6.91 18.22 1.89
C GLU A 161 -5.90 19.03 2.72
N ALA A 162 -4.68 18.51 2.85
CA ALA A 162 -3.58 19.19 3.53
C ALA A 162 -3.04 20.40 2.74
N MET A 163 -3.50 20.59 1.50
CA MET A 163 -3.06 21.62 0.56
C MET A 163 -3.55 23.05 0.85
N SER A 164 -4.02 23.37 2.04
CA SER A 164 -4.01 24.77 2.45
C SER A 164 -2.54 25.25 2.49
N ASP A 165 -2.12 25.82 1.38
CA ASP A 165 -0.93 26.62 1.04
C ASP A 165 0.42 26.38 1.74
N GLN A 166 0.51 26.18 3.04
CA GLN A 166 1.80 26.04 3.74
C GLN A 166 2.37 24.62 3.73
N TYR A 167 1.56 23.62 3.94
CA TYR A 167 2.00 22.21 4.00
C TYR A 167 2.53 21.70 2.67
N TRP A 168 1.91 22.12 1.60
CA TRP A 168 2.26 21.72 0.24
C TRP A 168 3.64 22.23 -0.18
N THR A 169 3.92 23.50 0.13
CA THR A 169 5.23 24.09 -0.14
C THR A 169 6.34 23.38 0.65
N ILE A 170 6.07 23.01 1.90
CA ILE A 170 7.03 22.27 2.74
C ILE A 170 7.24 20.85 2.18
N LEU A 171 6.16 20.15 1.81
CA LEU A 171 6.22 18.79 1.26
C LEU A 171 6.96 18.76 -0.09
N ILE A 172 6.63 19.64 -1.00
CA ILE A 172 7.33 19.76 -2.30
C ILE A 172 8.80 20.09 -2.09
N ASN A 173 9.12 21.01 -1.22
CA ASN A 173 10.51 21.39 -0.95
C ASN A 173 11.28 20.24 -0.27
N ASN A 174 10.64 19.46 0.60
CA ASN A 174 11.25 18.30 1.22
C ASN A 174 11.46 17.16 0.22
N VAL A 175 10.48 16.90 -0.64
CA VAL A 175 10.61 15.92 -1.73
C VAL A 175 11.72 16.34 -2.70
N LYS A 176 11.77 17.60 -3.11
CA LYS A 176 12.85 18.14 -3.97
C LYS A 176 14.24 18.04 -3.34
N LYS A 177 14.38 18.31 -2.05
CA LYS A 177 15.65 18.22 -1.33
C LYS A 177 16.13 16.78 -1.13
N ASN A 178 15.22 15.84 -1.03
CA ASN A 178 15.53 14.43 -0.75
C ASN A 178 15.53 13.53 -1.99
N SER A 179 15.02 14.01 -3.11
CA SER A 179 15.16 13.38 -4.41
C SER A 179 16.60 13.50 -4.85
N LEU A 180 17.32 12.39 -4.88
CA LEU A 180 18.65 12.27 -5.48
C LEU A 180 18.64 12.50 -7.00
N TYR A 181 17.47 12.70 -7.56
CA TYR A 181 17.27 12.99 -8.96
C TYR A 181 17.16 14.50 -9.15
N ASN A 182 18.10 15.04 -9.90
CA ASN A 182 18.02 16.37 -10.51
C ASN A 182 16.76 16.42 -11.40
N LEU A 183 15.63 16.76 -10.81
CA LEU A 183 14.37 16.94 -11.49
C LEU A 183 14.48 18.20 -12.35
N LYS A 184 14.83 18.02 -13.61
CA LYS A 184 14.54 19.02 -14.63
C LYS A 184 13.03 18.95 -14.87
N PHE A 185 12.31 19.93 -14.37
CA PHE A 185 10.98 20.21 -14.87
C PHE A 185 11.10 20.58 -16.36
N PRO A 186 10.18 20.09 -17.22
CA PRO A 186 10.11 20.57 -18.58
C PRO A 186 9.79 22.06 -18.63
#